data_254ec73a4448753801a8c916057daf42
#
_entry.id   254ec73a4448753801a8c916057daf42
#
_cell.length_a   1.000
_cell.length_b   1.000
_cell.length_c   1.000
_cell.angle_alpha   90.00
_cell.angle_beta   90.00
_cell.angle_gamma   90.00
#
_symmetry.space_group_name_H-M   'P 1'
#
loop_
_entity.id
_entity.type
_entity.pdbx_description
1 polymer ?
#
loop_
_entity_poly.entity_id
_entity_poly.type
_entity_poly.pdbx_seq_one_letter_code
_entity_poly.pdbx_strand_id
1 'polypeptide(L)'
;MGFEFTEKNTFCISLDSHEERWIKMQIRFEKHNIQVTRWKAAQQDEDFIDKFHYELNRGQKGCAQSHINLWRHIIQNNLDYALILEDDACFDKDWKEKLDEFFHISTIDAKPEWDAIFLNVSEPMTPAYTWSTVHDQYLTGGYILSQEGAKRILSMFDGYFYSSDWMTTRLQTLGRSYSYFPWLIIQEGNESTIGSGYDADHAKVIRCLNEIGYSLENYDT
;
A
#
# COMPACT_ATOMS: atom_id res chain seq x y z
N MET A 1 -0.74 16.49 14.80
CA MET A 1 -0.67 16.92 13.39
C MET A 1 -0.84 15.63 12.60
N GLY A 2 -1.97 15.41 11.92
CA GLY A 2 -2.31 14.19 11.19
C GLY A 2 -1.91 14.27 9.72
N PHE A 3 -2.20 13.19 8.95
CA PHE A 3 -2.04 13.19 7.50
C PHE A 3 -3.16 14.00 6.84
N GLU A 4 -2.81 14.77 5.81
CA GLU A 4 -3.76 15.44 4.94
C GLU A 4 -3.70 14.74 3.55
N PHE A 5 -4.83 14.18 3.12
CA PHE A 5 -4.95 13.47 1.86
C PHE A 5 -5.72 14.30 0.85
N THR A 6 -5.05 14.69 -0.21
CA THR A 6 -5.56 15.53 -1.30
C THR A 6 -5.26 14.88 -2.65
N GLU A 7 -5.85 15.32 -3.73
CA GLU A 7 -5.54 14.86 -5.08
C GLU A 7 -4.06 14.96 -5.45
N LYS A 8 -3.28 15.81 -4.77
CA LYS A 8 -1.86 16.00 -5.05
C LYS A 8 -0.96 14.91 -4.48
N ASN A 9 -1.40 14.24 -3.42
CA ASN A 9 -0.61 13.25 -2.69
C ASN A 9 -1.37 11.94 -2.40
N THR A 10 -2.48 11.71 -3.08
CA THR A 10 -3.29 10.49 -2.93
C THR A 10 -3.57 9.89 -4.30
N PHE A 11 -3.10 8.68 -4.51
CA PHE A 11 -3.13 8.01 -5.80
C PHE A 11 -3.73 6.63 -5.69
N CYS A 12 -4.58 6.25 -6.65
CA CYS A 12 -5.09 4.89 -6.79
C CYS A 12 -4.65 4.34 -8.13
N ILE A 13 -3.82 3.30 -8.10
CA ILE A 13 -3.35 2.58 -9.29
C ILE A 13 -4.50 1.77 -9.85
N SER A 14 -4.87 2.02 -11.10
CA SER A 14 -5.95 1.31 -11.77
C SER A 14 -5.68 1.21 -13.28
N LEU A 15 -6.03 0.06 -13.85
CA LEU A 15 -6.01 -0.12 -15.31
C LEU A 15 -7.19 0.62 -15.94
N ASP A 16 -6.97 1.26 -17.10
CA ASP A 16 -8.04 1.93 -17.84
C ASP A 16 -9.19 0.98 -18.22
N SER A 17 -8.89 -0.32 -18.38
CA SER A 17 -9.89 -1.37 -18.66
C SER A 17 -10.73 -1.77 -17.44
N HIS A 18 -10.35 -1.40 -16.23
CA HIS A 18 -11.05 -1.78 -14.99
C HIS A 18 -12.01 -0.70 -14.52
N GLU A 19 -12.91 -0.24 -15.39
CA GLU A 19 -13.83 0.86 -15.08
C GLU A 19 -14.79 0.53 -13.93
N GLU A 20 -15.27 -0.72 -13.83
CA GLU A 20 -16.14 -1.14 -12.73
C GLU A 20 -15.44 -1.09 -11.38
N ARG A 21 -14.16 -1.51 -11.31
CA ARG A 21 -13.35 -1.40 -10.08
C ARG A 21 -13.13 0.07 -9.72
N TRP A 22 -12.83 0.90 -10.73
CA TRP A 22 -12.65 2.34 -10.50
C TRP A 22 -13.90 3.01 -9.94
N ILE A 23 -15.10 2.69 -10.47
CA ILE A 23 -16.38 3.21 -9.96
C ILE A 23 -16.59 2.81 -8.49
N LYS A 24 -16.31 1.55 -8.13
CA LYS A 24 -16.37 1.11 -6.72
C LYS A 24 -15.43 1.91 -5.84
N MET A 25 -14.19 2.13 -6.30
CA MET A 25 -13.22 2.92 -5.55
C MET A 25 -13.68 4.37 -5.35
N GLN A 26 -14.29 5.00 -6.36
CA GLN A 26 -14.83 6.35 -6.22
C GLN A 26 -15.91 6.44 -5.11
N ILE A 27 -16.80 5.43 -5.02
CA ILE A 27 -17.81 5.35 -3.95
C ILE A 27 -17.12 5.25 -2.57
N ARG A 28 -16.06 4.44 -2.44
CA ARG A 28 -15.28 4.32 -1.21
C ARG A 28 -14.60 5.64 -0.86
N PHE A 29 -14.01 6.33 -1.84
CA PHE A 29 -13.37 7.63 -1.62
C PHE A 29 -14.37 8.71 -1.14
N GLU A 30 -15.57 8.76 -1.72
CA GLU A 30 -16.63 9.63 -1.24
C GLU A 30 -17.03 9.30 0.20
N LYS A 31 -17.25 8.02 0.52
CA LYS A 31 -17.60 7.56 1.86
C LYS A 31 -16.58 7.98 2.91
N HIS A 32 -15.30 7.92 2.57
CA HIS A 32 -14.21 8.28 3.48
C HIS A 32 -13.75 9.73 3.35
N ASN A 33 -14.42 10.54 2.53
CA ASN A 33 -14.08 11.94 2.29
C ASN A 33 -12.58 12.13 2.01
N ILE A 34 -12.09 11.43 0.98
CA ILE A 34 -10.72 11.55 0.45
C ILE A 34 -10.78 11.91 -1.04
N GLN A 35 -9.87 12.78 -1.45
CA GLN A 35 -9.69 13.14 -2.85
C GLN A 35 -8.53 12.36 -3.43
N VAL A 36 -8.78 11.63 -4.51
CA VAL A 36 -7.84 10.66 -5.07
C VAL A 36 -7.65 10.87 -6.56
N THR A 37 -6.41 10.92 -7.00
CA THR A 37 -6.06 10.91 -8.42
C THR A 37 -5.98 9.46 -8.90
N ARG A 38 -6.73 9.11 -9.97
CA ARG A 38 -6.56 7.85 -10.68
C ARG A 38 -5.18 7.83 -11.32
N TRP A 39 -4.32 6.93 -10.84
CA TRP A 39 -3.01 6.72 -11.43
C TRP A 39 -3.09 5.60 -12.45
N LYS A 40 -2.85 5.94 -13.71
CA LYS A 40 -2.86 4.95 -14.78
C LYS A 40 -1.82 3.87 -14.53
N ALA A 41 -2.27 2.63 -14.37
CA ALA A 41 -1.39 1.48 -14.23
C ALA A 41 -0.51 1.33 -15.48
N ALA A 42 0.77 1.05 -15.26
CA ALA A 42 1.71 0.82 -16.34
C ALA A 42 1.32 -0.44 -17.11
N GLN A 43 1.01 -0.27 -18.37
CA GLN A 43 0.90 -1.37 -19.32
C GLN A 43 2.30 -1.64 -19.86
N GLN A 44 2.52 -2.87 -20.30
CA GLN A 44 3.85 -3.30 -20.70
C GLN A 44 4.38 -2.48 -21.88
N ASP A 45 5.34 -1.60 -21.58
CA ASP A 45 6.26 -1.10 -22.57
C ASP A 45 7.44 -2.08 -22.71
N GLU A 46 7.84 -2.37 -23.94
CA GLU A 46 8.97 -3.27 -24.23
C GLU A 46 10.26 -2.82 -23.54
N ASP A 47 10.45 -1.52 -23.32
CA ASP A 47 11.62 -0.94 -22.65
C ASP A 47 11.78 -1.29 -21.17
N PHE A 48 10.72 -1.75 -20.51
CA PHE A 48 10.77 -2.12 -19.10
C PHE A 48 11.14 -3.57 -18.86
N ILE A 49 10.84 -4.47 -19.78
CA ILE A 49 10.99 -5.93 -19.63
C ILE A 49 12.42 -6.31 -19.26
N ASP A 50 13.42 -5.61 -19.82
CA ASP A 50 14.83 -5.90 -19.60
C ASP A 50 15.37 -5.45 -18.25
N LYS A 51 14.60 -4.64 -17.50
CA LYS A 51 14.99 -4.10 -16.20
C LYS A 51 14.37 -4.82 -15.02
N PHE A 52 13.53 -5.78 -15.26
CA PHE A 52 12.86 -6.58 -14.22
C PHE A 52 13.42 -7.99 -14.13
N HIS A 53 13.33 -8.55 -12.93
CA HIS A 53 13.67 -9.95 -12.70
C HIS A 53 12.91 -10.86 -13.69
N TYR A 54 13.61 -11.80 -14.27
CA TYR A 54 13.12 -12.63 -15.40
C TYR A 54 11.93 -13.51 -15.03
N GLU A 55 11.81 -13.92 -13.77
CA GLU A 55 10.71 -14.76 -13.29
C GLU A 55 9.37 -14.02 -13.13
N LEU A 56 9.40 -12.69 -13.12
CA LEU A 56 8.17 -11.92 -13.02
C LEU A 56 7.34 -12.06 -14.30
N ASN A 57 6.05 -12.40 -14.11
CA ASN A 57 5.11 -12.37 -15.21
C ASN A 57 4.78 -10.93 -15.63
N ARG A 58 4.03 -10.82 -16.71
CA ARG A 58 3.66 -9.52 -17.29
C ARG A 58 2.89 -8.63 -16.31
N GLY A 59 1.89 -9.15 -15.61
CA GLY A 59 1.08 -8.39 -14.66
C GLY A 59 1.92 -7.87 -13.48
N GLN A 60 2.79 -8.73 -12.93
CA GLN A 60 3.70 -8.36 -11.85
C GLN A 60 4.65 -7.22 -12.27
N LYS A 61 5.18 -7.25 -13.49
CA LYS A 61 6.03 -6.17 -14.03
C LYS A 61 5.26 -4.87 -14.17
N GLY A 62 4.03 -4.91 -14.70
CA GLY A 62 3.17 -3.74 -14.82
C GLY A 62 2.79 -3.13 -13.47
N CYS A 63 2.43 -3.97 -12.50
CA CYS A 63 2.17 -3.55 -11.13
C CYS A 63 3.40 -2.86 -10.53
N ALA A 64 4.55 -3.53 -10.53
CA ALA A 64 5.80 -2.98 -10.01
C ALA A 64 6.19 -1.66 -10.68
N GLN A 65 6.05 -1.57 -12.00
CA GLN A 65 6.33 -0.32 -12.74
C GLN A 65 5.41 0.82 -12.31
N SER A 66 4.13 0.54 -12.03
CA SER A 66 3.18 1.54 -11.57
C SER A 66 3.62 2.15 -10.24
N HIS A 67 4.04 1.29 -9.30
CA HIS A 67 4.59 1.74 -8.01
C HIS A 67 5.89 2.52 -8.17
N ILE A 68 6.85 2.04 -8.99
CA ILE A 68 8.11 2.73 -9.27
C ILE A 68 7.86 4.12 -9.86
N ASN A 69 6.90 4.24 -10.77
CA ASN A 69 6.53 5.53 -11.36
C ASN A 69 5.98 6.49 -10.30
N LEU A 70 5.15 6.00 -9.35
CA LEU A 70 4.68 6.80 -8.24
C LEU A 70 5.81 7.19 -7.27
N TRP A 71 6.74 6.29 -6.95
CA TRP A 71 7.92 6.64 -6.12
C TRP A 71 8.76 7.74 -6.75
N ARG A 72 8.96 7.68 -8.07
CA ARG A 72 9.63 8.76 -8.83
C ARG A 72 8.82 10.06 -8.81
N HIS A 73 7.50 9.96 -8.96
CA HIS A 73 6.60 11.11 -8.92
C HIS A 73 6.66 11.85 -7.57
N ILE A 74 6.67 11.12 -6.46
CA ILE A 74 6.84 11.69 -5.11
C ILE A 74 8.10 12.54 -5.04
N ILE A 75 9.23 12.02 -5.53
CA ILE A 75 10.51 12.72 -5.51
C ILE A 75 10.51 13.93 -6.45
N GLN A 76 10.05 13.77 -7.68
CA GLN A 76 10.05 14.81 -8.71
C GLN A 76 9.17 16.00 -8.35
N ASN A 77 8.08 15.76 -7.63
CA ASN A 77 7.11 16.80 -7.23
C ASN A 77 7.33 17.28 -5.79
N ASN A 78 8.41 16.85 -5.12
CA ASN A 78 8.72 17.21 -3.74
C ASN A 78 7.54 16.99 -2.78
N LEU A 79 6.84 15.87 -2.91
CA LEU A 79 5.77 15.51 -2.00
C LEU A 79 6.40 15.02 -0.70
N ASP A 80 5.99 15.56 0.44
CA ASP A 80 6.47 15.08 1.75
C ASP A 80 6.13 13.60 1.95
N TYR A 81 4.95 13.20 1.48
CA TYR A 81 4.46 11.83 1.45
C TYR A 81 3.36 11.66 0.41
N ALA A 82 3.05 10.41 0.07
CA ALA A 82 1.86 10.07 -0.70
C ALA A 82 1.17 8.83 -0.14
N LEU A 83 -0.17 8.83 -0.17
CA LEU A 83 -1.00 7.63 -0.01
C LEU A 83 -1.10 6.95 -1.38
N ILE A 84 -0.72 5.69 -1.45
CA ILE A 84 -0.75 4.85 -2.64
C ILE A 84 -1.69 3.69 -2.38
N LEU A 85 -2.67 3.50 -3.26
CA LEU A 85 -3.72 2.49 -3.18
C LEU A 85 -3.75 1.67 -4.47
N GLU A 86 -4.17 0.41 -4.37
CA GLU A 86 -4.60 -0.40 -5.51
C GLU A 86 -6.13 -0.34 -5.64
N ASP A 87 -6.67 -0.70 -6.82
CA ASP A 87 -8.09 -0.49 -7.15
C ASP A 87 -9.04 -1.57 -6.60
N ASP A 88 -8.60 -2.27 -5.54
CA ASP A 88 -9.38 -3.22 -4.74
C ASP A 88 -9.26 -2.96 -3.22
N ALA A 89 -8.73 -1.82 -2.85
CA ALA A 89 -8.60 -1.43 -1.44
C ALA A 89 -9.96 -1.20 -0.79
N CYS A 90 -10.21 -1.88 0.34
CA CYS A 90 -11.38 -1.71 1.19
C CYS A 90 -10.94 -1.10 2.53
N PHE A 91 -11.49 0.03 2.87
CA PHE A 91 -11.10 0.77 4.06
C PHE A 91 -11.83 0.28 5.29
N ASP A 92 -11.13 0.16 6.40
CA ASP A 92 -11.73 0.08 7.72
C ASP A 92 -12.50 1.38 8.03
N LYS A 93 -13.64 1.28 8.70
CA LYS A 93 -14.48 2.46 8.99
C LYS A 93 -13.78 3.54 9.82
N ASP A 94 -12.86 3.13 10.68
CA ASP A 94 -12.15 4.01 11.63
C ASP A 94 -10.67 4.19 11.22
N TRP A 95 -10.33 3.96 9.93
CA TRP A 95 -8.94 3.94 9.47
C TRP A 95 -8.20 5.25 9.69
N LYS A 96 -8.88 6.40 9.57
CA LYS A 96 -8.27 7.72 9.78
C LYS A 96 -7.94 7.97 11.24
N GLU A 97 -8.87 7.65 12.13
CA GLU A 97 -8.69 7.78 13.58
C GLU A 97 -7.53 6.91 14.05
N LYS A 98 -7.46 5.66 13.59
CA LYS A 98 -6.35 4.75 13.89
C LYS A 98 -5.04 5.26 13.30
N LEU A 99 -5.07 5.83 12.10
CA LEU A 99 -3.89 6.41 11.47
C LEU A 99 -3.39 7.64 12.23
N ASP A 100 -4.29 8.48 12.73
CA ASP A 100 -3.93 9.64 13.55
C ASP A 100 -3.24 9.24 14.86
N GLU A 101 -3.59 8.08 15.43
CA GLU A 101 -2.91 7.53 16.61
C GLU A 101 -1.41 7.32 16.38
N PHE A 102 -0.98 7.03 15.14
CA PHE A 102 0.43 6.81 14.81
C PHE A 102 1.33 7.95 15.30
N PHE A 103 0.87 9.20 15.22
CA PHE A 103 1.62 10.35 15.68
C PHE A 103 1.62 10.56 17.19
N HIS A 104 0.75 9.83 17.91
CA HIS A 104 0.63 9.89 19.38
C HIS A 104 1.37 8.76 20.09
N ILE A 105 1.85 7.75 19.35
CA ILE A 105 2.57 6.60 19.93
C ILE A 105 3.98 6.98 20.42
N SER A 106 4.56 8.02 19.86
CA SER A 106 5.86 8.50 20.32
C SER A 106 5.74 9.11 21.71
N THR A 107 5.77 8.25 22.72
CA THR A 107 6.06 8.65 24.07
C THR A 107 7.48 9.21 24.10
N ILE A 108 7.60 10.49 24.52
CA ILE A 108 8.87 11.09 24.96
C ILE A 108 9.82 11.48 23.81
N ASP A 109 9.72 12.68 23.31
CA ASP A 109 10.73 13.54 22.67
C ASP A 109 11.02 13.47 21.16
N ALA A 110 10.58 12.48 20.39
CA ALA A 110 10.73 12.54 18.93
C ALA A 110 9.57 11.89 18.21
N LYS A 111 9.03 12.56 17.20
CA LYS A 111 8.15 11.90 16.22
C LYS A 111 8.90 10.71 15.63
N PRO A 112 8.27 9.52 15.49
CA PRO A 112 8.95 8.41 14.87
C PRO A 112 9.39 8.82 13.46
N GLU A 113 10.66 8.64 13.17
CA GLU A 113 11.12 8.72 11.79
C GLU A 113 10.53 7.52 11.04
N TRP A 114 9.86 7.77 9.94
CA TRP A 114 9.24 6.73 9.14
C TRP A 114 9.55 6.89 7.65
N ASP A 115 9.69 5.78 6.98
CA ASP A 115 9.84 5.69 5.54
C ASP A 115 8.53 5.27 4.88
N ALA A 116 7.83 4.29 5.48
CA ALA A 116 6.54 3.81 5.00
C ALA A 116 5.60 3.44 6.15
N ILE A 117 4.30 3.61 5.92
CA ILE A 117 3.22 3.12 6.78
C ILE A 117 2.35 2.21 5.91
N PHE A 118 2.42 0.90 6.16
CA PHE A 118 1.64 -0.08 5.44
C PHE A 118 0.26 -0.19 6.07
N LEU A 119 -0.79 0.07 5.28
CA LEU A 119 -2.17 -0.01 5.73
C LEU A 119 -2.70 -1.44 5.74
N ASN A 120 -2.04 -2.33 4.98
CA ASN A 120 -2.16 -3.78 5.07
C ASN A 120 -0.80 -4.45 4.89
N VAL A 121 -0.65 -5.63 5.47
CA VAL A 121 0.53 -6.50 5.32
C VAL A 121 0.09 -7.96 5.32
N SER A 122 0.95 -8.87 4.88
CA SER A 122 0.63 -10.29 4.69
C SER A 122 0.43 -11.10 5.97
N GLU A 123 0.98 -10.64 7.09
CA GLU A 123 0.90 -11.29 8.39
C GLU A 123 0.41 -10.29 9.45
N PRO A 124 -0.41 -10.73 10.43
CA PRO A 124 -0.85 -9.87 11.51
C PRO A 124 0.32 -9.51 12.42
N MET A 125 0.38 -8.25 12.81
CA MET A 125 1.33 -7.81 13.84
C MET A 125 0.77 -8.14 15.23
N THR A 126 1.65 -8.49 16.16
CA THR A 126 1.27 -8.80 17.53
C THR A 126 1.98 -7.87 18.52
N PRO A 127 1.29 -7.39 19.55
CA PRO A 127 -0.13 -7.62 19.87
C PRO A 127 -1.08 -6.87 18.91
N ALA A 128 -2.34 -7.34 18.81
CA ALA A 128 -3.39 -6.64 18.07
C ALA A 128 -3.72 -5.28 18.70
N TYR A 129 -4.39 -4.41 17.94
CA TYR A 129 -4.80 -3.06 18.34
C TYR A 129 -3.64 -2.15 18.71
N THR A 130 -2.53 -2.31 18.01
CA THR A 130 -1.33 -1.48 18.21
C THR A 130 -0.56 -1.28 16.91
N TRP A 131 0.25 -0.24 16.89
CA TRP A 131 1.24 0.02 15.86
C TRP A 131 2.52 -0.77 16.16
N SER A 132 3.11 -1.35 15.12
CA SER A 132 4.35 -2.12 15.21
C SER A 132 5.25 -1.85 14.02
N THR A 133 6.54 -2.01 14.20
CA THR A 133 7.48 -2.06 13.07
C THR A 133 7.22 -3.29 12.22
N VAL A 134 7.41 -3.16 10.92
CA VAL A 134 7.15 -4.20 9.91
C VAL A 134 8.46 -4.74 9.38
N HIS A 135 8.56 -6.07 9.27
CA HIS A 135 9.71 -6.78 8.71
C HIS A 135 9.23 -7.95 7.85
N ASP A 136 9.82 -8.10 6.67
CA ASP A 136 9.56 -9.19 5.72
C ASP A 136 8.08 -9.40 5.37
N GLN A 137 7.30 -8.31 5.34
CA GLN A 137 5.88 -8.35 5.03
C GLN A 137 5.63 -7.93 3.58
N TYR A 138 4.77 -8.69 2.93
CA TYR A 138 4.34 -8.46 1.55
C TYR A 138 3.04 -7.65 1.52
N LEU A 139 2.51 -7.43 0.34
CA LEU A 139 1.35 -6.65 -0.05
C LEU A 139 1.63 -5.15 -0.19
N THR A 140 1.13 -4.61 -1.28
CA THR A 140 1.19 -3.18 -1.62
C THR A 140 -0.19 -2.59 -1.94
N GLY A 141 -1.27 -3.25 -1.51
CA GLY A 141 -2.66 -2.82 -1.75
C GLY A 141 -2.99 -1.43 -1.19
N GLY A 142 -2.28 -1.01 -0.12
CA GLY A 142 -2.40 0.34 0.42
C GLY A 142 -1.27 0.68 1.38
N TYR A 143 -0.59 1.81 1.14
CA TYR A 143 0.48 2.30 2.03
C TYR A 143 0.73 3.79 1.84
N ILE A 144 1.32 4.42 2.84
CA ILE A 144 1.81 5.80 2.79
C ILE A 144 3.32 5.73 2.70
N LEU A 145 3.90 6.41 1.71
CA LEU A 145 5.34 6.45 1.50
C LEU A 145 5.84 7.88 1.64
N SER A 146 6.86 8.09 2.47
CA SER A 146 7.52 9.39 2.57
C SER A 146 8.44 9.65 1.37
N GLN A 147 8.78 10.90 1.12
CA GLN A 147 9.74 11.24 0.08
C GLN A 147 11.10 10.57 0.32
N GLU A 148 11.55 10.53 1.57
CA GLU A 148 12.79 9.84 1.94
C GLU A 148 12.69 8.32 1.75
N GLY A 149 11.54 7.72 2.07
CA GLY A 149 11.26 6.32 1.77
C GLY A 149 11.33 6.03 0.27
N ALA A 150 10.74 6.91 -0.55
CA ALA A 150 10.79 6.80 -2.01
C ALA A 150 12.22 6.89 -2.56
N LYS A 151 13.05 7.80 -2.03
CA LYS A 151 14.47 7.91 -2.40
C LYS A 151 15.24 6.65 -2.02
N ARG A 152 15.04 6.16 -0.80
CA ARG A 152 15.73 4.97 -0.29
C ARG A 152 15.38 3.73 -1.08
N ILE A 153 14.10 3.45 -1.28
CA ILE A 153 13.69 2.25 -2.01
C ILE A 153 14.25 2.26 -3.45
N LEU A 154 14.18 3.38 -4.17
CA LEU A 154 14.73 3.44 -5.53
C LEU A 154 16.25 3.28 -5.56
N SER A 155 16.97 3.77 -4.55
CA SER A 155 18.44 3.65 -4.47
C SER A 155 18.91 2.21 -4.20
N MET A 156 18.06 1.35 -3.67
CA MET A 156 18.40 -0.04 -3.34
C MET A 156 18.50 -0.95 -4.56
N PHE A 157 17.91 -0.55 -5.70
CA PHE A 157 17.72 -1.47 -6.84
C PHE A 157 18.53 -1.10 -8.09
N ASP A 158 19.25 0.00 -8.10
CA ASP A 158 20.18 0.42 -9.18
C ASP A 158 19.67 0.14 -10.62
N GLY A 159 18.36 0.34 -10.82
CA GLY A 159 17.71 0.15 -12.14
C GLY A 159 17.35 -1.29 -12.51
N TYR A 160 17.56 -2.28 -11.62
CA TYR A 160 17.08 -3.65 -11.79
C TYR A 160 16.02 -3.96 -10.73
N PHE A 161 14.79 -4.24 -11.14
CA PHE A 161 13.62 -4.24 -10.27
C PHE A 161 12.99 -5.63 -10.09
N TYR A 162 12.23 -5.77 -9.02
CA TYR A 162 11.46 -6.94 -8.62
C TYR A 162 9.98 -6.60 -8.50
N SER A 163 9.14 -7.48 -7.96
CA SER A 163 7.75 -7.14 -7.63
C SER A 163 7.68 -6.02 -6.57
N SER A 164 6.64 -5.20 -6.62
CA SER A 164 6.48 -4.05 -5.73
C SER A 164 6.55 -4.45 -4.25
N ASP A 165 5.86 -5.50 -3.89
CA ASP A 165 5.83 -6.06 -2.54
C ASP A 165 7.20 -6.57 -2.08
N TRP A 166 7.93 -7.29 -2.94
CA TRP A 166 9.29 -7.72 -2.61
C TRP A 166 10.24 -6.52 -2.43
N MET A 167 10.13 -5.50 -3.26
CA MET A 167 10.95 -4.30 -3.11
C MET A 167 10.65 -3.56 -1.80
N THR A 168 9.39 -3.48 -1.39
CA THR A 168 9.02 -2.84 -0.12
C THR A 168 9.53 -3.61 1.10
N THR A 169 9.69 -4.95 1.03
CA THR A 169 10.31 -5.70 2.14
C THR A 169 11.74 -5.22 2.41
N ARG A 170 12.46 -4.77 1.39
CA ARG A 170 13.83 -4.25 1.55
C ARG A 170 13.84 -2.91 2.28
N LEU A 171 12.87 -2.04 1.99
CA LEU A 171 12.71 -0.80 2.74
C LEU A 171 12.42 -1.08 4.23
N GLN A 172 11.63 -2.12 4.52
CA GLN A 172 11.29 -2.54 5.87
C GLN A 172 12.52 -2.94 6.71
N THR A 173 13.59 -3.43 6.08
CA THR A 173 14.85 -3.79 6.80
C THR A 173 15.51 -2.61 7.49
N LEU A 174 15.16 -1.37 7.15
CA LEU A 174 15.67 -0.17 7.79
C LEU A 174 15.01 0.14 9.14
N GLY A 175 13.96 -0.62 9.54
CA GLY A 175 13.27 -0.45 10.81
C GLY A 175 12.41 0.81 10.92
N ARG A 176 12.06 1.44 9.78
CA ARG A 176 11.27 2.67 9.68
C ARG A 176 9.95 2.46 8.96
N SER A 177 9.49 1.23 8.90
CA SER A 177 8.21 0.84 8.31
C SER A 177 7.29 0.34 9.40
N TYR A 178 6.03 0.78 9.36
CA TYR A 178 5.06 0.53 10.42
C TYR A 178 3.76 0.01 9.84
N SER A 179 3.01 -0.76 10.62
CA SER A 179 1.64 -1.17 10.34
C SER A 179 0.83 -1.28 11.63
N TYR A 180 -0.48 -1.18 11.49
CA TYR A 180 -1.46 -1.39 12.55
C TYR A 180 -2.19 -2.71 12.32
N PHE A 181 -2.54 -3.42 13.39
CA PHE A 181 -3.40 -4.58 13.30
C PHE A 181 -4.57 -4.46 14.30
N PRO A 182 -5.84 -4.64 13.90
CA PRO A 182 -6.34 -5.04 12.56
C PRO A 182 -6.04 -4.01 11.48
N TRP A 183 -5.77 -4.49 10.25
CA TRP A 183 -5.33 -3.63 9.16
C TRP A 183 -6.29 -2.48 8.88
N LEU A 184 -5.75 -1.34 8.43
CA LEU A 184 -6.54 -0.15 8.08
C LEU A 184 -7.20 -0.28 6.71
N ILE A 185 -6.65 -1.14 5.86
CA ILE A 185 -7.15 -1.51 4.54
C ILE A 185 -7.03 -3.02 4.38
N ILE A 186 -7.97 -3.64 3.67
CA ILE A 186 -7.85 -4.99 3.13
C ILE A 186 -8.13 -4.95 1.63
N GLN A 187 -7.79 -6.01 0.91
CA GLN A 187 -8.14 -6.16 -0.50
C GLN A 187 -9.50 -6.87 -0.65
N GLU A 188 -10.30 -6.47 -1.64
CA GLU A 188 -11.71 -6.92 -1.81
C GLU A 188 -11.88 -8.43 -2.06
N GLY A 189 -10.82 -9.15 -2.44
CA GLY A 189 -10.93 -10.58 -2.74
C GLY A 189 -11.43 -10.89 -4.16
N ASN A 190 -11.31 -9.95 -5.09
CA ASN A 190 -11.62 -10.17 -6.50
C ASN A 190 -10.53 -11.01 -7.20
N GLU A 191 -10.85 -11.55 -8.39
CA GLU A 191 -9.85 -12.23 -9.21
C GLU A 191 -8.63 -11.34 -9.47
N SER A 192 -7.46 -11.86 -9.10
CA SER A 192 -6.20 -11.16 -9.33
C SER A 192 -5.86 -11.09 -10.81
N THR A 193 -5.53 -9.91 -11.31
CA THR A 193 -5.02 -9.74 -12.68
C THR A 193 -3.52 -10.02 -12.82
N ILE A 194 -2.83 -10.20 -11.70
CA ILE A 194 -1.38 -10.47 -11.67
C ILE A 194 -1.03 -11.96 -11.58
N GLY A 195 -2.00 -12.82 -11.31
CA GLY A 195 -1.81 -14.28 -11.25
C GLY A 195 -1.90 -14.87 -9.83
N SER A 196 -1.50 -16.11 -9.67
CA SER A 196 -1.74 -17.01 -8.54
C SER A 196 -1.37 -16.47 -7.15
N GLY A 197 -2.12 -16.88 -6.13
CA GLY A 197 -1.84 -16.66 -4.70
C GLY A 197 -2.88 -15.80 -3.99
N TYR A 198 -3.58 -14.97 -4.71
CA TYR A 198 -4.52 -13.98 -4.16
C TYR A 198 -5.64 -14.57 -3.29
N ASP A 199 -6.28 -15.64 -3.73
CA ASP A 199 -7.35 -16.29 -2.96
C ASP A 199 -6.84 -16.82 -1.61
N ALA A 200 -5.61 -17.33 -1.60
CA ALA A 200 -4.99 -17.84 -0.37
C ALA A 200 -4.66 -16.70 0.59
N ASP A 201 -4.16 -15.57 0.08
CA ASP A 201 -3.84 -14.39 0.87
C ASP A 201 -5.10 -13.74 1.44
N HIS A 202 -6.16 -13.62 0.65
CA HIS A 202 -7.45 -13.11 1.11
C HIS A 202 -8.07 -14.02 2.19
N ALA A 203 -8.09 -15.33 1.98
CA ALA A 203 -8.55 -16.29 2.98
C ALA A 203 -7.75 -16.21 4.29
N LYS A 204 -6.45 -15.94 4.20
CA LYS A 204 -5.57 -15.73 5.35
C LYS A 204 -5.95 -14.45 6.11
N VAL A 205 -6.16 -13.35 5.40
CA VAL A 205 -6.61 -12.08 5.98
C VAL A 205 -7.89 -12.28 6.78
N ILE A 206 -8.92 -12.90 6.19
CA ILE A 206 -10.19 -13.21 6.85
C ILE A 206 -9.97 -14.05 8.12
N ARG A 207 -9.15 -15.09 8.03
CA ARG A 207 -8.86 -15.95 9.18
C ARG A 207 -8.21 -15.16 10.32
N CYS A 208 -7.20 -14.34 10.03
CA CYS A 208 -6.50 -13.55 11.06
C CYS A 208 -7.44 -12.54 11.75
N LEU A 209 -8.34 -11.90 11.01
CA LEU A 209 -9.34 -11.00 11.58
C LEU A 209 -10.32 -11.76 12.48
N ASN A 210 -10.78 -12.94 12.05
CA ASN A 210 -11.67 -13.79 12.86
C ASN A 210 -11.01 -14.27 14.15
N GLU A 211 -9.72 -14.59 14.15
CA GLU A 211 -8.97 -15.01 15.33
C GLU A 211 -8.98 -13.97 16.47
N ILE A 212 -9.05 -12.68 16.12
CA ILE A 212 -9.17 -11.59 17.09
C ILE A 212 -10.61 -11.09 17.28
N GLY A 213 -11.59 -11.73 16.63
CA GLY A 213 -13.00 -11.33 16.67
C GLY A 213 -13.30 -10.01 15.94
N TYR A 214 -12.47 -9.61 14.98
CA TYR A 214 -12.68 -8.39 14.20
C TYR A 214 -13.57 -8.68 13.00
N SER A 215 -14.74 -8.02 12.91
CA SER A 215 -15.72 -8.26 11.84
C SER A 215 -15.29 -7.64 10.51
N LEU A 216 -15.51 -8.37 9.42
CA LEU A 216 -15.37 -7.84 8.06
C LEU A 216 -16.37 -6.72 7.74
N GLU A 217 -17.50 -6.62 8.47
CA GLU A 217 -18.45 -5.52 8.37
C GLU A 217 -17.83 -4.15 8.76
N ASN A 218 -16.66 -4.15 9.36
CA ASN A 218 -15.92 -2.93 9.62
C ASN A 218 -15.26 -2.37 8.35
N TYR A 219 -15.14 -3.17 7.28
CA TYR A 219 -14.60 -2.74 6.00
C TYR A 219 -15.72 -2.49 4.98
N ASP A 220 -15.44 -1.64 4.03
CA ASP A 220 -16.37 -1.27 2.95
C ASP A 220 -16.24 -2.20 1.71
N THR A 221 -16.25 -3.51 1.99
CA THR A 221 -16.17 -4.56 0.97
C THR A 221 -17.42 -4.62 0.08
#